data_aa40ba7890e900a9084f91a62994f497
#
_entry.id   aa40ba7890e900a9084f91a62994f497
#
_cell.length_a   1.000
_cell.length_b   1.000
_cell.length_c   1.000
_cell.angle_alpha   90.00
_cell.angle_beta   90.00
_cell.angle_gamma   90.00
#
_symmetry.space_group_name_H-M   'P 1'
#
loop_
_entity.id
_entity.type
_entity.pdbx_description
1 polymer ?
#
loop_
_entity_poly.entity_id
_entity_poly.type
_entity_poly.pdbx_seq_one_letter_code
_entity_poly.pdbx_strand_id
1 'polypeptide(L)'
;NVVVIMGSGADAMEETINKMNKEGHKVGLIKVRLYRPFVADKFVAAIPKTCKKIAVLDRTKEPGSLGEPLYLDVCSALFEKGVSKIKVVGGRYGLGSKEFNPSMCYAVYKNLEQKEPKNHFTVGIYDDLTNTSLDFSEKYDAAPEGAISCKFYGLGSDGTVGANKDSIKIIG
;
A
#
# COMPACT_ATOMS: atom_id res chain seq x y z
N ASN A 1 3.26 6.78 11.71
CA ASN A 1 3.50 6.69 10.26
C ASN A 1 2.22 6.32 9.55
N VAL A 2 2.02 6.87 8.35
CA VAL A 2 0.79 6.65 7.57
C VAL A 2 1.16 6.23 6.14
N VAL A 3 0.40 5.32 5.58
CA VAL A 3 0.45 5.01 4.14
C VAL A 3 -0.79 5.59 3.46
N VAL A 4 -0.61 6.17 2.29
CA VAL A 4 -1.68 6.65 1.40
C VAL A 4 -1.67 5.79 0.15
N ILE A 5 -2.80 5.21 -0.17
CA ILE A 5 -2.93 4.28 -1.30
C ILE A 5 -4.34 4.32 -1.87
N MET A 6 -4.52 3.97 -3.12
CA MET A 6 -5.82 3.74 -3.76
C MET A 6 -5.89 2.37 -4.42
N GLY A 7 -7.11 1.88 -4.64
CA GLY A 7 -7.37 0.60 -5.31
C GLY A 7 -7.17 -0.61 -4.41
N SER A 8 -7.10 -1.80 -5.02
CA SER A 8 -7.10 -3.09 -4.33
C SER A 8 -5.92 -3.33 -3.38
N GLY A 9 -4.79 -2.68 -3.58
CA GLY A 9 -3.67 -2.76 -2.63
C GLY A 9 -4.00 -2.24 -1.24
N ALA A 10 -5.05 -1.41 -1.11
CA ALA A 10 -5.51 -0.91 0.17
C ALA A 10 -6.04 -2.01 1.11
N ASP A 11 -6.54 -3.12 0.58
CA ASP A 11 -7.08 -4.20 1.40
C ASP A 11 -5.95 -5.00 2.07
N ALA A 12 -4.89 -5.33 1.31
CA ALA A 12 -3.70 -5.95 1.89
C ALA A 12 -3.03 -5.05 2.94
N MET A 13 -3.01 -3.73 2.71
CA MET A 13 -2.52 -2.76 3.69
C MET A 13 -3.37 -2.73 4.95
N GLU A 14 -4.70 -2.78 4.83
CA GLU A 14 -5.62 -2.76 5.98
C GLU A 14 -5.42 -3.97 6.89
N GLU A 15 -5.37 -5.17 6.32
CA GLU A 15 -5.10 -6.40 7.09
C GLU A 15 -3.73 -6.31 7.79
N THR A 16 -2.73 -5.80 7.07
CA THR A 16 -1.39 -5.63 7.65
C THR A 16 -1.39 -4.67 8.83
N ILE A 17 -2.02 -3.49 8.72
CA ILE A 17 -2.04 -2.51 9.83
C ILE A 17 -2.88 -3.00 11.01
N ASN A 18 -3.94 -3.76 10.76
CA ASN A 18 -4.75 -4.35 11.82
C ASN A 18 -3.89 -5.24 12.72
N LYS A 19 -3.07 -6.09 12.13
CA LYS A 19 -2.13 -6.92 12.87
C LYS A 19 -1.01 -6.10 13.51
N MET A 20 -0.33 -5.22 12.76
CA MET A 20 0.75 -4.39 13.29
C MET A 20 0.31 -3.58 14.52
N ASN A 21 -0.89 -2.99 14.49
CA ASN A 21 -1.42 -2.23 15.62
C ASN A 21 -1.74 -3.13 16.84
N LYS A 22 -2.18 -4.38 16.63
CA LYS A 22 -2.32 -5.38 17.71
C LYS A 22 -0.96 -5.73 18.33
N GLU A 23 0.11 -5.71 17.55
CA GLU A 23 1.48 -5.93 17.99
C GLU A 23 2.13 -4.68 18.63
N GLY A 24 1.36 -3.57 18.74
CA GLY A 24 1.80 -2.34 19.41
C GLY A 24 2.44 -1.29 18.49
N HIS A 25 2.51 -1.53 17.18
CA HIS A 25 2.91 -0.51 16.22
C HIS A 25 1.85 0.62 16.16
N LYS A 26 2.31 1.84 15.85
CA LYS A 26 1.42 3.00 15.66
C LYS A 26 1.42 3.40 14.18
N VAL A 27 0.70 2.64 13.40
CA VAL A 27 0.62 2.80 11.94
C VAL A 27 -0.81 3.10 11.50
N GLY A 28 -0.95 3.83 10.41
CA GLY A 28 -2.24 4.23 9.86
C GLY A 28 -2.28 4.10 8.34
N LEU A 29 -3.49 4.12 7.80
CA LEU A 29 -3.78 4.00 6.38
C LEU A 29 -4.80 5.04 5.98
N ILE A 30 -4.56 5.74 4.86
CA ILE A 30 -5.54 6.56 4.17
C ILE A 30 -5.85 5.89 2.83
N LYS A 31 -7.07 5.38 2.70
CA LYS A 31 -7.58 4.81 1.45
C LYS A 31 -8.19 5.92 0.60
N VAL A 32 -7.57 6.28 -0.52
CA VAL A 32 -8.12 7.26 -1.46
C VAL A 32 -9.16 6.57 -2.34
N ARG A 33 -10.44 6.82 -2.07
CA ARG A 33 -11.55 6.25 -2.84
C ARG A 33 -12.02 7.19 -3.94
N LEU A 34 -12.05 8.50 -3.69
CA LEU A 34 -12.34 9.53 -4.68
C LEU A 34 -11.03 10.26 -5.02
N TYR A 35 -10.45 9.91 -6.16
CA TYR A 35 -9.17 10.47 -6.60
C TYR A 35 -9.34 11.81 -7.32
N ARG A 36 -10.38 11.96 -8.12
CA ARG A 36 -10.71 13.20 -8.84
C ARG A 36 -12.18 13.61 -8.61
N PRO A 37 -12.45 14.83 -8.15
CA PRO A 37 -11.48 15.85 -7.75
C PRO A 37 -10.72 15.48 -6.47
N PHE A 38 -9.41 15.82 -6.39
CA PHE A 38 -8.63 15.62 -5.18
C PHE A 38 -8.95 16.74 -4.18
N VAL A 39 -9.63 16.41 -3.09
CA VAL A 39 -10.09 17.37 -2.09
C VAL A 39 -9.05 17.54 -1.00
N ALA A 40 -8.12 18.49 -1.18
CA ALA A 40 -6.99 18.72 -0.29
C ALA A 40 -7.39 18.91 1.18
N ASP A 41 -8.46 19.66 1.46
CA ASP A 41 -8.92 19.89 2.85
C ASP A 41 -9.34 18.59 3.55
N LYS A 42 -10.09 17.73 2.85
CA LYS A 42 -10.51 16.44 3.40
C LYS A 42 -9.32 15.50 3.59
N PHE A 43 -8.39 15.51 2.63
CA PHE A 43 -7.17 14.71 2.72
C PHE A 43 -6.34 15.11 3.95
N VAL A 44 -6.04 16.39 4.11
CA VAL A 44 -5.24 16.90 5.24
C VAL A 44 -5.96 16.67 6.57
N ALA A 45 -7.28 16.84 6.61
CA ALA A 45 -8.08 16.57 7.82
C ALA A 45 -8.06 15.08 8.24
N ALA A 46 -7.84 14.16 7.29
CA ALA A 46 -7.74 12.73 7.58
C ALA A 46 -6.37 12.32 8.16
N ILE A 47 -5.36 13.19 8.07
CA ILE A 47 -4.03 12.88 8.59
C ILE A 47 -4.02 13.01 10.12
N PRO A 48 -3.62 11.96 10.86
CA PRO A 48 -3.51 12.06 12.31
C PRO A 48 -2.50 13.15 12.73
N LYS A 49 -2.84 13.94 13.75
CA LYS A 49 -1.95 15.01 14.28
C LYS A 49 -0.57 14.48 14.73
N THR A 50 -0.47 13.21 15.05
CA THR A 50 0.77 12.53 15.44
C THR A 50 1.59 11.99 14.27
N CYS A 51 1.11 12.16 13.03
CA CYS A 51 1.79 11.69 11.84
C CYS A 51 3.09 12.46 11.61
N LYS A 52 4.18 11.73 11.44
CA LYS A 52 5.50 12.32 11.14
C LYS A 52 5.97 11.99 9.72
N LYS A 53 5.58 10.84 9.20
CA LYS A 53 6.00 10.36 7.88
C LYS A 53 4.83 9.73 7.14
N ILE A 54 4.78 9.99 5.85
CA ILE A 54 3.79 9.43 4.91
C ILE A 54 4.53 8.72 3.79
N ALA A 55 4.14 7.48 3.48
CA ALA A 55 4.45 6.84 2.22
C ALA A 55 3.22 6.87 1.31
N VAL A 56 3.40 7.34 0.09
CA VAL A 56 2.35 7.34 -0.92
C VAL A 56 2.64 6.23 -1.92
N LEU A 57 1.69 5.34 -2.12
CA LEU A 57 1.83 4.18 -2.99
C LEU A 57 1.01 4.34 -4.27
N ASP A 58 1.71 4.32 -5.38
CA ASP A 58 1.14 4.37 -6.73
C ASP A 58 1.35 3.03 -7.45
N ARG A 59 0.31 2.56 -8.14
CA ARG A 59 0.38 1.39 -9.03
C ARG A 59 0.57 1.80 -10.49
N THR A 60 1.40 2.81 -10.68
CA THR A 60 1.78 3.33 -11.99
C THR A 60 3.22 3.83 -11.97
N LYS A 61 3.76 4.10 -13.14
CA LYS A 61 5.06 4.77 -13.31
C LYS A 61 4.87 5.89 -14.32
N GLU A 62 5.34 7.08 -13.95
CA GLU A 62 5.36 8.26 -14.81
C GLU A 62 6.80 8.60 -15.22
N PRO A 63 7.30 8.05 -16.35
CA PRO A 63 8.66 8.32 -16.80
C PRO A 63 8.88 9.82 -17.07
N GLY A 64 9.95 10.37 -16.50
CA GLY A 64 10.28 11.79 -16.66
C GLY A 64 9.55 12.75 -15.72
N SER A 65 8.59 12.27 -14.92
CA SER A 65 7.96 13.07 -13.86
C SER A 65 8.79 13.06 -12.58
N LEU A 66 8.57 14.07 -11.74
CA LEU A 66 9.17 14.14 -10.39
C LEU A 66 8.61 13.10 -9.41
N GLY A 67 7.56 12.41 -9.79
CA GLY A 67 6.91 11.36 -8.99
C GLY A 67 5.63 10.88 -9.67
N GLU A 68 5.04 9.88 -9.10
CA GLU A 68 3.80 9.28 -9.54
C GLU A 68 2.59 10.17 -9.17
N PRO A 69 1.44 10.03 -9.84
CA PRO A 69 0.33 10.97 -9.74
C PRO A 69 -0.20 11.20 -8.32
N LEU A 70 -0.46 10.13 -7.55
CA LEU A 70 -0.98 10.28 -6.20
C LEU A 70 0.05 10.92 -5.27
N TYR A 71 1.33 10.55 -5.43
CA TYR A 71 2.42 11.16 -4.67
C TYR A 71 2.50 12.67 -4.90
N LEU A 72 2.41 13.11 -6.16
CA LEU A 72 2.44 14.54 -6.50
C LEU A 72 1.24 15.29 -5.94
N ASP A 73 0.03 14.72 -6.03
CA ASP A 73 -1.18 15.33 -5.47
C ASP A 73 -1.10 15.47 -3.93
N VAL A 74 -0.57 14.45 -3.26
CA VAL A 74 -0.36 14.49 -1.80
C VAL A 74 0.66 15.58 -1.43
N CYS A 75 1.79 15.65 -2.13
CA CYS A 75 2.80 16.69 -1.90
C CYS A 75 2.22 18.09 -2.13
N SER A 76 1.48 18.28 -3.23
CA SER A 76 0.85 19.56 -3.56
C SER A 76 -0.19 19.95 -2.52
N ALA A 77 -1.04 19.02 -2.10
CA ALA A 77 -2.05 19.28 -1.07
C ALA A 77 -1.43 19.68 0.28
N LEU A 78 -0.38 19.02 0.71
CA LEU A 78 0.34 19.37 1.94
C LEU A 78 0.99 20.74 1.83
N PHE A 79 1.61 21.04 0.70
CA PHE A 79 2.24 22.33 0.43
C PHE A 79 1.21 23.48 0.44
N GLU A 80 0.11 23.36 -0.29
CA GLU A 80 -0.96 24.36 -0.36
C GLU A 80 -1.62 24.63 1.02
N LYS A 81 -1.69 23.60 1.86
CA LYS A 81 -2.26 23.72 3.22
C LYS A 81 -1.22 24.06 4.29
N GLY A 82 0.02 24.35 3.90
CA GLY A 82 1.09 24.76 4.83
C GLY A 82 1.55 23.67 5.79
N VAL A 83 1.35 22.40 5.44
CA VAL A 83 1.76 21.25 6.27
C VAL A 83 3.20 20.88 5.94
N SER A 84 4.16 21.43 6.68
CA SER A 84 5.61 21.29 6.40
C SER A 84 6.36 20.28 7.28
N LYS A 85 5.74 19.78 8.35
CA LYS A 85 6.42 18.94 9.35
C LYS A 85 6.37 17.43 9.06
N ILE A 86 5.72 17.03 7.96
CA ILE A 86 5.54 15.63 7.59
C ILE A 86 6.51 15.30 6.46
N LYS A 87 7.36 14.30 6.65
CA LYS A 87 8.20 13.76 5.58
C LYS A 87 7.36 12.86 4.67
N VAL A 88 7.33 13.14 3.38
CA VAL A 88 6.60 12.33 2.38
C VAL A 88 7.58 11.58 1.51
N VAL A 89 7.33 10.31 1.28
CA VAL A 89 8.05 9.47 0.33
C VAL A 89 7.08 8.78 -0.62
N GLY A 90 7.47 8.66 -1.88
CA GLY A 90 6.72 7.94 -2.91
C GLY A 90 7.22 6.52 -3.08
N GLY A 91 6.34 5.61 -3.45
CA GLY A 91 6.67 4.24 -3.76
C GLY A 91 5.76 3.63 -4.83
N ARG A 92 6.30 2.69 -5.58
CA ARG A 92 5.61 1.95 -6.64
C ARG A 92 5.45 0.49 -6.26
N TYR A 93 4.30 -0.07 -6.60
CA TYR A 93 3.97 -1.48 -6.37
C TYR A 93 3.11 -2.07 -7.48
N GLY A 94 3.05 -3.38 -7.59
CA GLY A 94 2.04 -4.12 -8.35
C GLY A 94 2.05 -3.92 -9.88
N LEU A 95 3.08 -3.28 -10.45
CA LEU A 95 3.23 -3.11 -11.90
C LEU A 95 3.41 -4.47 -12.58
N GLY A 96 2.89 -4.60 -13.81
CA GLY A 96 2.98 -5.84 -14.55
C GLY A 96 2.25 -7.00 -13.86
N SER A 97 1.14 -6.74 -13.20
CA SER A 97 0.33 -7.72 -12.45
C SER A 97 1.09 -8.44 -11.33
N LYS A 98 2.16 -7.84 -10.82
CA LYS A 98 2.88 -8.39 -9.67
C LYS A 98 2.04 -8.34 -8.40
N GLU A 99 2.26 -9.30 -7.53
CA GLU A 99 1.60 -9.38 -6.24
C GLU A 99 1.90 -8.16 -5.34
N PHE A 100 0.99 -7.93 -4.43
CA PHE A 100 1.19 -7.02 -3.30
C PHE A 100 0.61 -7.67 -2.05
N ASN A 101 1.47 -8.26 -1.24
CA ASN A 101 1.10 -9.07 -0.10
C ASN A 101 1.50 -8.42 1.24
N PRO A 102 1.07 -8.96 2.39
CA PRO A 102 1.36 -8.39 3.70
C PRO A 102 2.85 -8.20 4.01
N SER A 103 3.75 -9.07 3.55
CA SER A 103 5.20 -8.88 3.74
C SER A 103 5.70 -7.62 3.02
N MET A 104 5.17 -7.32 1.83
CA MET A 104 5.48 -6.09 1.10
C MET A 104 4.90 -4.87 1.80
N CYS A 105 3.67 -4.96 2.31
CA CYS A 105 3.05 -3.90 3.10
C CYS A 105 3.87 -3.60 4.36
N TYR A 106 4.29 -4.62 5.07
CA TYR A 106 5.15 -4.50 6.25
C TYR A 106 6.48 -3.82 5.91
N ALA A 107 7.13 -4.20 4.80
CA ALA A 107 8.37 -3.57 4.33
C ALA A 107 8.22 -2.07 4.08
N VAL A 108 7.05 -1.60 3.60
CA VAL A 108 6.77 -0.16 3.44
C VAL A 108 6.78 0.56 4.78
N TYR A 109 6.16 -0.02 5.82
CA TYR A 109 6.19 0.57 7.16
C TYR A 109 7.60 0.52 7.78
N LYS A 110 8.35 -0.55 7.57
CA LYS A 110 9.76 -0.66 7.98
C LYS A 110 10.62 0.42 7.32
N ASN A 111 10.36 0.74 6.05
CA ASN A 111 11.01 1.88 5.38
C ASN A 111 10.67 3.20 6.09
N LEU A 112 9.41 3.43 6.46
CA LEU A 112 9.00 4.64 7.18
C LEU A 112 9.61 4.75 8.60
N GLU A 113 9.99 3.64 9.22
CA GLU A 113 10.68 3.63 10.52
C GLU A 113 12.12 4.14 10.43
N GLN A 114 12.77 3.99 9.27
CA GLN A 114 14.16 4.43 9.07
C GLN A 114 14.30 5.93 9.34
N LYS A 115 15.47 6.34 9.85
CA LYS A 115 15.79 7.77 10.02
C LYS A 115 15.62 8.52 8.69
N GLU A 116 16.17 7.94 7.64
CA GLU A 116 16.07 8.41 6.26
C GLU A 116 15.39 7.33 5.39
N PRO A 117 14.06 7.36 5.27
CA PRO A 117 13.35 6.40 4.43
C PRO A 117 13.71 6.60 2.95
N LYS A 118 13.83 5.50 2.22
CA LYS A 118 13.99 5.54 0.76
C LYS A 118 12.79 6.25 0.15
N ASN A 119 13.06 7.18 -0.76
CA ASN A 119 12.04 7.85 -1.59
C ASN A 119 12.08 7.28 -3.00
N HIS A 120 10.97 7.36 -3.73
CA HIS A 120 10.79 6.76 -5.05
C HIS A 120 11.14 5.27 -5.06
N PHE A 121 10.84 4.59 -3.95
CA PHE A 121 11.13 3.18 -3.79
C PHE A 121 10.21 2.30 -4.64
N THR A 122 10.61 1.06 -4.83
CA THR A 122 9.76 -0.01 -5.35
C THR A 122 9.61 -1.11 -4.30
N VAL A 123 8.48 -1.78 -4.29
CA VAL A 123 8.25 -2.98 -3.49
C VAL A 123 7.59 -4.06 -4.35
N GLY A 124 8.14 -5.28 -4.30
CA GLY A 124 7.73 -6.35 -5.19
C GLY A 124 8.14 -6.16 -6.65
N ILE A 125 8.90 -5.11 -6.95
CA ILE A 125 9.46 -4.79 -8.25
C ILE A 125 10.95 -4.58 -8.04
N TYR A 126 11.77 -5.27 -8.81
CA TYR A 126 13.22 -5.13 -8.74
C TYR A 126 13.66 -3.91 -9.55
N ASP A 127 14.36 -3.00 -8.91
CA ASP A 127 14.98 -1.82 -9.52
C ASP A 127 16.49 -1.90 -9.34
N ASP A 128 17.17 -2.20 -10.43
CA ASP A 128 18.63 -2.39 -10.50
C ASP A 128 19.40 -1.13 -10.91
N LEU A 129 18.68 -0.06 -11.27
CA LEU A 129 19.30 1.22 -11.65
C LEU A 129 19.51 2.13 -10.44
N THR A 130 18.43 2.41 -9.69
CA THR A 130 18.48 3.34 -8.56
C THR A 130 18.63 2.63 -7.21
N ASN A 131 18.50 1.31 -7.17
CA ASN A 131 18.62 0.47 -5.97
C ASN A 131 17.70 0.91 -4.82
N THR A 132 16.52 1.40 -5.17
CA THR A 132 15.51 1.85 -4.20
C THR A 132 14.49 0.78 -3.85
N SER A 133 14.64 -0.43 -4.36
CA SER A 133 13.78 -1.57 -4.00
C SER A 133 13.85 -1.85 -2.50
N LEU A 134 12.68 -2.10 -1.90
CA LEU A 134 12.59 -2.52 -0.52
C LEU A 134 12.78 -4.02 -0.41
N ASP A 135 13.52 -4.44 0.60
CA ASP A 135 13.57 -5.85 0.98
C ASP A 135 12.28 -6.23 1.73
N PHE A 136 11.66 -7.34 1.30
CA PHE A 136 10.48 -7.95 1.91
C PHE A 136 10.68 -9.45 2.16
N SER A 137 11.92 -9.86 2.35
CA SER A 137 12.30 -11.23 2.70
C SER A 137 11.76 -11.66 4.06
N GLU A 138 11.58 -10.71 4.98
CA GLU A 138 10.91 -10.92 6.26
C GLU A 138 9.43 -11.26 6.02
N LYS A 139 9.06 -12.50 6.35
CA LYS A 139 7.68 -12.97 6.16
C LYS A 139 6.77 -12.37 7.22
N TYR A 140 5.72 -11.72 6.76
CA TYR A 140 4.68 -11.17 7.60
C TYR A 140 3.32 -11.72 7.17
N ASP A 141 2.72 -12.53 8.03
CA ASP A 141 1.40 -13.09 7.80
C ASP A 141 0.36 -12.23 8.54
N ALA A 142 -0.52 -11.62 7.80
CA ALA A 142 -1.59 -10.76 8.34
C ALA A 142 -2.96 -11.47 8.35
N ALA A 143 -3.01 -12.77 8.06
CA ALA A 143 -4.27 -13.50 8.10
C ALA A 143 -4.92 -13.38 9.49
N PRO A 144 -6.24 -13.08 9.56
CA PRO A 144 -6.96 -13.09 10.82
C PRO A 144 -6.92 -14.45 11.51
N GLU A 145 -6.98 -14.45 12.82
CA GLU A 145 -7.10 -15.70 13.59
C GLU A 145 -8.35 -16.48 13.15
N GLY A 146 -8.20 -17.78 12.91
CA GLY A 146 -9.27 -18.64 12.41
C GLY A 146 -9.53 -18.55 10.91
N ALA A 147 -8.76 -17.78 10.15
CA ALA A 147 -8.87 -17.75 8.70
C ALA A 147 -8.54 -19.13 8.07
N ILE A 148 -9.39 -19.58 7.17
CA ILE A 148 -9.20 -20.81 6.39
C ILE A 148 -8.81 -20.43 4.97
N SER A 149 -7.62 -20.86 4.54
CA SER A 149 -7.14 -20.64 3.18
C SER A 149 -7.47 -21.85 2.31
N CYS A 150 -8.23 -21.62 1.24
CA CYS A 150 -8.59 -22.65 0.27
C CYS A 150 -7.93 -22.37 -1.09
N LYS A 151 -7.37 -23.40 -1.71
CA LYS A 151 -6.80 -23.31 -3.05
C LYS A 151 -7.50 -24.29 -3.99
N PHE A 152 -8.05 -23.78 -5.07
CA PHE A 152 -8.72 -24.57 -6.10
C PHE A 152 -7.81 -24.69 -7.33
N TYR A 153 -7.68 -25.90 -7.83
CA TYR A 153 -6.89 -26.19 -9.02
C TYR A 153 -7.81 -26.55 -10.18
N GLY A 154 -7.52 -26.00 -11.36
CA GLY A 154 -8.22 -26.32 -12.59
C GLY A 154 -7.29 -26.15 -13.79
N LEU A 155 -7.55 -26.91 -14.84
CA LEU A 155 -6.76 -26.86 -16.09
C LEU A 155 -7.21 -25.75 -17.05
N GLY A 156 -8.24 -24.99 -16.68
CA GLY A 156 -8.89 -24.02 -17.54
C GLY A 156 -9.93 -24.68 -18.48
N SER A 157 -10.98 -23.92 -18.81
CA SER A 157 -12.10 -24.36 -19.65
C SER A 157 -12.80 -25.65 -19.20
N ASP A 158 -12.66 -26.02 -17.95
CA ASP A 158 -13.17 -27.23 -17.31
C ASP A 158 -14.33 -26.98 -16.31
N GLY A 159 -14.81 -25.74 -16.22
CA GLY A 159 -15.86 -25.34 -15.27
C GLY A 159 -15.37 -25.04 -13.85
N THR A 160 -14.10 -25.22 -13.53
CA THR A 160 -13.53 -25.01 -12.19
C THR A 160 -13.73 -23.58 -11.69
N VAL A 161 -13.67 -22.56 -12.58
CA VAL A 161 -13.91 -21.17 -12.20
C VAL A 161 -15.35 -20.96 -11.70
N GLY A 162 -16.33 -21.60 -12.36
CA GLY A 162 -17.74 -21.58 -11.91
C GLY A 162 -17.89 -22.25 -10.56
N ALA A 163 -17.39 -23.47 -10.42
CA ALA A 163 -17.42 -24.23 -9.17
C ALA A 163 -16.75 -23.49 -8.01
N ASN A 164 -15.61 -22.82 -8.27
CA ASN A 164 -14.94 -21.99 -7.26
C ASN A 164 -15.80 -20.81 -6.81
N LYS A 165 -16.45 -20.11 -7.74
CA LYS A 165 -17.38 -19.00 -7.41
C LYS A 165 -18.55 -19.47 -6.55
N ASP A 166 -19.10 -20.64 -6.84
CA ASP A 166 -20.19 -21.19 -6.05
C ASP A 166 -19.72 -21.66 -4.67
N SER A 167 -18.54 -22.27 -4.58
CA SER A 167 -17.92 -22.62 -3.30
C SER A 167 -17.68 -21.41 -2.41
N ILE A 168 -17.17 -20.30 -2.97
CA ILE A 168 -16.99 -19.05 -2.21
C ILE A 168 -18.32 -18.52 -1.65
N LYS A 169 -19.41 -18.58 -2.42
CA LYS A 169 -20.74 -18.17 -1.95
C LYS A 169 -21.31 -19.04 -0.84
N ILE A 170 -20.90 -20.30 -0.78
CA ILE A 170 -21.36 -21.26 0.23
C ILE A 170 -20.56 -21.10 1.54
N ILE A 171 -19.25 -20.86 1.42
CA ILE A 171 -18.31 -20.80 2.53
C ILE A 171 -18.29 -19.40 3.18
N GLY A 172 -18.35 -18.34 2.39
CA GLY A 172 -18.29 -16.94 2.81
C GLY A 172 -19.61 -16.27 2.66
#